data_5289d0713753d11a70b32ef418059052
#
_entry.id   5289d0713753d11a70b32ef418059052
#
_cell.length_a   1.000
_cell.length_b   1.000
_cell.length_c   1.000
_cell.angle_alpha   90.00
_cell.angle_beta   90.00
_cell.angle_gamma   90.00
#
_symmetry.space_group_name_H-M   'P 1'
#
loop_
_entity.id
_entity.type
_entity.pdbx_description
1 polymer ?
#
loop_
_entity_poly.entity_id
_entity_poly.type
_entity_poly.pdbx_seq_one_letter_code
_entity_poly.pdbx_strand_id
1 'polypeptide(L)'
;MGNLNFDVIKQTIKKDYAASEGEYIVNGTYETDNEGVLAAHSGTVFGKDKQGNQGGYVCNFNLVETKDASGKNQYSVSPLSADIAAAIWALIGDVDAAMMEDITPVNE
;
A
#
# COMPACT_ATOMS: atom_id res chain seq x y z
N MET A 1 -45.76 -0.17 2.21
CA MET A 1 -44.42 0.27 2.61
C MET A 1 -43.79 -0.74 3.54
N GLY A 2 -42.70 -1.30 3.17
CA GLY A 2 -42.05 -2.26 4.01
C GLY A 2 -41.29 -1.60 5.16
N ASN A 3 -40.86 -2.42 6.06
CA ASN A 3 -40.01 -2.00 7.18
C ASN A 3 -38.59 -2.30 6.80
N LEU A 4 -37.86 -1.27 6.44
CA LEU A 4 -36.47 -1.42 6.08
C LEU A 4 -35.59 -1.14 7.28
N ASN A 5 -34.77 -2.12 7.61
CA ASN A 5 -33.70 -1.90 8.59
C ASN A 5 -32.43 -1.69 7.82
N PHE A 6 -31.90 -0.49 7.92
CA PHE A 6 -30.68 -0.15 7.21
C PHE A 6 -29.59 0.14 8.22
N ASP A 7 -28.60 -0.73 8.27
CA ASP A 7 -27.48 -0.59 9.19
C ASP A 7 -26.18 -0.59 8.41
N VAL A 8 -25.34 0.38 8.71
CA VAL A 8 -23.99 0.36 8.20
C VAL A 8 -23.17 -0.51 9.14
N ILE A 9 -22.91 -1.74 8.73
CA ILE A 9 -22.20 -2.70 9.58
C ILE A 9 -20.70 -2.65 9.34
N LYS A 10 -20.28 -1.99 8.27
CA LYS A 10 -18.87 -1.86 7.98
C LYS A 10 -18.65 -0.67 7.07
N GLN A 11 -17.60 0.07 7.33
CA GLN A 11 -17.19 1.14 6.42
C GLN A 11 -15.68 1.15 6.37
N THR A 12 -15.16 1.66 5.25
CA THR A 12 -13.72 1.75 5.08
C THR A 12 -13.34 3.19 4.79
N ILE A 13 -12.12 3.53 5.15
CA ILE A 13 -11.53 4.81 4.83
C ILE A 13 -10.42 4.54 3.84
N LYS A 14 -10.50 5.17 2.67
CA LYS A 14 -9.54 4.97 1.59
C LYS A 14 -8.66 6.18 1.47
N LYS A 15 -7.35 5.97 1.39
CA LYS A 15 -6.39 7.05 1.22
C LYS A 15 -5.49 6.75 0.03
N ASP A 16 -5.27 7.76 -0.80
CA ASP A 16 -4.30 7.69 -1.88
C ASP A 16 -3.03 8.38 -1.40
N TYR A 17 -1.89 7.85 -1.82
CA TYR A 17 -0.61 8.45 -1.44
C TYR A 17 0.37 8.40 -2.60
N ALA A 18 1.41 9.22 -2.50
CA ALA A 18 2.54 9.17 -3.39
C ALA A 18 3.80 9.13 -2.54
N ALA A 19 4.76 8.33 -2.95
CA ALA A 19 6.02 8.22 -2.25
C ALA A 19 7.14 8.13 -3.27
N SER A 20 8.34 8.47 -2.87
CA SER A 20 9.48 8.31 -3.75
C SER A 20 10.71 7.97 -2.93
N GLU A 21 11.55 7.12 -3.49
CA GLU A 21 12.78 6.71 -2.83
C GLU A 21 13.76 6.26 -3.92
N GLY A 22 14.98 6.81 -3.87
CA GLY A 22 15.98 6.45 -4.86
C GLY A 22 15.51 6.75 -6.27
N GLU A 23 15.48 5.72 -7.08
CA GLU A 23 15.12 5.84 -8.49
C GLU A 23 13.65 5.55 -8.78
N TYR A 24 12.83 5.45 -7.73
CA TYR A 24 11.45 4.99 -7.90
C TYR A 24 10.45 5.96 -7.32
N ILE A 25 9.26 5.95 -7.94
CA ILE A 25 8.09 6.69 -7.46
C ILE A 25 6.97 5.66 -7.31
N VAL A 26 6.24 5.75 -6.20
CA VAL A 26 5.13 4.84 -5.93
C VAL A 26 3.86 5.66 -5.78
N ASN A 27 2.83 5.27 -6.52
CA ASN A 27 1.49 5.79 -6.31
C ASN A 27 0.65 4.66 -5.78
N GLY A 28 0.09 4.83 -4.61
CA GLY A 28 -0.63 3.75 -3.98
C GLY A 28 -1.89 4.19 -3.28
N THR A 29 -2.62 3.20 -2.79
CA THR A 29 -3.87 3.39 -2.10
C THR A 29 -3.95 2.35 -1.00
N TYR A 30 -4.37 2.76 0.18
CA TYR A 30 -4.67 1.79 1.22
C TYR A 30 -6.01 2.11 1.87
N GLU A 31 -6.61 1.07 2.43
CA GLU A 31 -7.91 1.20 3.09
C GLU A 31 -7.84 0.62 4.48
N THR A 32 -8.50 1.29 5.40
CA THR A 32 -8.64 0.78 6.76
C THR A 32 -10.12 0.70 7.08
N ASP A 33 -10.47 -0.17 8.02
CA ASP A 33 -11.84 -0.21 8.50
C ASP A 33 -12.05 0.92 9.51
N ASN A 34 -13.24 0.99 10.09
CA ASN A 34 -13.56 2.08 10.99
C ASN A 34 -12.85 1.97 12.35
N GLU A 35 -12.10 0.90 12.56
CA GLU A 35 -11.28 0.75 13.76
C GLU A 35 -9.80 0.98 13.47
N GLY A 36 -9.49 1.36 12.24
CA GLY A 36 -8.12 1.64 11.85
C GLY A 36 -7.32 0.41 11.48
N VAL A 37 -7.99 -0.71 11.23
CA VAL A 37 -7.30 -1.94 10.85
C VAL A 37 -7.13 -1.98 9.33
N LEU A 38 -5.92 -2.29 8.88
CA LEU A 38 -5.62 -2.33 7.46
C LEU A 38 -6.45 -3.41 6.75
N ALA A 39 -7.14 -3.01 5.69
CA ALA A 39 -8.00 -3.91 4.92
C ALA A 39 -7.47 -4.15 3.52
N ALA A 40 -6.77 -3.18 2.93
CA ALA A 40 -6.26 -3.31 1.56
C ALA A 40 -5.10 -2.35 1.35
N HIS A 41 -4.19 -2.72 0.48
CA HIS A 41 -3.08 -1.85 0.10
C HIS A 41 -2.56 -2.30 -1.25
N SER A 42 -2.47 -1.38 -2.17
CA SER A 42 -1.92 -1.67 -3.49
C SER A 42 -1.22 -0.42 -4.01
N GLY A 43 -0.35 -0.64 -4.96
CA GLY A 43 0.35 0.48 -5.56
C GLY A 43 1.01 0.12 -6.86
N THR A 44 1.43 1.16 -7.57
CA THR A 44 2.16 1.03 -8.82
C THR A 44 3.50 1.72 -8.67
N VAL A 45 4.55 1.05 -9.12
CA VAL A 45 5.91 1.57 -9.06
C VAL A 45 6.32 2.06 -10.43
N PHE A 46 6.88 3.27 -10.46
CA PHE A 46 7.43 3.87 -11.67
C PHE A 46 8.89 4.20 -11.44
N GLY A 47 9.67 4.22 -12.51
CA GLY A 47 11.00 4.78 -12.44
C GLY A 47 10.92 6.30 -12.49
N LYS A 48 12.05 6.96 -12.32
CA LYS A 48 12.12 8.41 -12.47
C LYS A 48 12.73 8.76 -13.82
N ASP A 49 12.25 9.85 -14.40
CA ASP A 49 12.88 10.35 -15.62
C ASP A 49 14.11 11.18 -15.27
N LYS A 50 14.72 11.82 -16.27
CA LYS A 50 15.95 12.59 -16.05
C LYS A 50 15.77 13.78 -15.14
N GLN A 51 14.55 14.29 -15.04
CA GLN A 51 14.24 15.43 -14.19
C GLN A 51 13.77 14.99 -12.81
N GLY A 52 13.71 13.68 -12.52
CA GLY A 52 13.25 13.17 -11.25
C GLY A 52 11.76 13.04 -11.15
N ASN A 53 11.05 13.21 -12.27
CA ASN A 53 9.60 13.06 -12.31
C ASN A 53 9.23 11.61 -12.66
N GLN A 54 7.94 11.32 -12.60
CA GLN A 54 7.46 9.98 -12.89
C GLN A 54 7.84 9.59 -14.33
N GLY A 55 8.52 8.47 -14.46
CA GLY A 55 8.94 7.90 -15.72
C GLY A 55 8.11 6.68 -16.08
N GLY A 56 8.76 5.63 -16.57
CA GLY A 56 8.08 4.44 -17.04
C GLY A 56 7.60 3.52 -15.95
N TYR A 57 6.58 2.76 -16.27
CA TYR A 57 6.00 1.75 -15.38
C TYR A 57 7.03 0.64 -15.07
N VAL A 58 7.08 0.23 -13.82
CA VAL A 58 7.96 -0.85 -13.39
C VAL A 58 7.15 -2.07 -12.95
N CYS A 59 6.27 -1.92 -11.98
CA CYS A 59 5.49 -3.05 -11.47
C CYS A 59 4.33 -2.57 -10.61
N ASN A 60 3.46 -3.52 -10.24
CA ASN A 60 2.39 -3.30 -9.28
C ASN A 60 2.63 -4.18 -8.07
N PHE A 61 2.12 -3.75 -6.92
CA PHE A 61 2.09 -4.63 -5.75
C PHE A 61 0.71 -4.59 -5.12
N ASN A 62 0.37 -5.68 -4.44
CA ASN A 62 -0.91 -5.81 -3.75
C ASN A 62 -0.70 -6.54 -2.44
N LEU A 63 -1.39 -6.07 -1.41
CA LEU A 63 -1.41 -6.76 -0.14
C LEU A 63 -2.16 -8.08 -0.31
N VAL A 64 -1.52 -9.17 0.09
CA VAL A 64 -2.11 -10.51 0.02
C VAL A 64 -2.63 -10.93 1.39
N GLU A 65 -1.86 -10.63 2.42
CA GLU A 65 -2.23 -11.05 3.77
C GLU A 65 -1.67 -10.06 4.77
N THR A 66 -2.50 -9.69 5.75
CA THR A 66 -2.06 -8.77 6.78
C THR A 66 -1.41 -9.55 7.92
N LYS A 67 -0.24 -9.06 8.33
CA LYS A 67 0.47 -9.56 9.51
C LYS A 67 0.50 -11.07 9.62
N ASP A 68 1.39 -11.67 8.86
CA ASP A 68 1.57 -13.12 8.93
C ASP A 68 2.13 -13.53 10.30
N ALA A 69 2.52 -14.79 10.40
CA ALA A 69 3.03 -15.33 11.66
C ALA A 69 4.26 -14.61 12.18
N SER A 70 5.00 -13.95 11.29
CA SER A 70 6.18 -13.16 11.67
C SER A 70 5.84 -11.71 11.98
N GLY A 71 4.56 -11.34 11.90
CA GLY A 71 4.13 -9.98 12.16
C GLY A 71 4.29 -9.04 10.99
N LYS A 72 4.43 -9.57 9.78
CA LYS A 72 4.64 -8.79 8.58
C LYS A 72 3.47 -8.91 7.63
N ASN A 73 3.17 -7.81 6.94
CA ASN A 73 2.22 -7.85 5.84
C ASN A 73 2.88 -8.52 4.64
N GLN A 74 2.11 -9.31 3.91
CA GLN A 74 2.60 -10.04 2.75
C GLN A 74 2.08 -9.41 1.48
N TYR A 75 2.96 -9.27 0.48
CA TYR A 75 2.62 -8.63 -0.78
C TYR A 75 2.95 -9.51 -1.96
N SER A 76 2.19 -9.34 -3.04
CA SER A 76 2.54 -9.91 -4.34
C SER A 76 3.00 -8.78 -5.24
N VAL A 77 3.95 -9.06 -6.10
CA VAL A 77 4.55 -8.07 -7.01
C VAL A 77 4.59 -8.65 -8.40
N SER A 78 4.16 -7.88 -9.39
CA SER A 78 4.15 -8.36 -10.78
C SER A 78 4.15 -7.18 -11.75
N PRO A 79 4.95 -7.21 -12.79
CA PRO A 79 6.05 -8.15 -13.03
C PRO A 79 7.25 -7.81 -12.15
N LEU A 80 8.14 -8.78 -11.93
CA LEU A 80 9.31 -8.55 -11.09
C LEU A 80 10.52 -9.24 -11.70
N SER A 81 11.45 -8.42 -12.21
CA SER A 81 12.71 -8.93 -12.75
C SER A 81 13.68 -9.22 -11.64
N ALA A 82 14.48 -10.27 -11.83
CA ALA A 82 15.43 -10.68 -10.81
C ALA A 82 16.47 -9.59 -10.50
N ASP A 83 16.82 -8.78 -11.50
CA ASP A 83 17.86 -7.77 -11.35
C ASP A 83 17.42 -6.60 -10.48
N ILE A 84 16.12 -6.38 -10.31
CA ILE A 84 15.63 -5.28 -9.48
C ILE A 84 14.85 -5.79 -8.27
N ALA A 85 14.72 -7.10 -8.11
CA ALA A 85 13.88 -7.67 -7.07
C ALA A 85 14.24 -7.18 -5.67
N ALA A 86 15.53 -7.17 -5.34
CA ALA A 86 15.94 -6.74 -4.00
C ALA A 86 15.57 -5.28 -3.74
N ALA A 87 15.77 -4.42 -4.74
CA ALA A 87 15.46 -2.99 -4.59
C ALA A 87 13.96 -2.78 -4.45
N ILE A 88 13.16 -3.52 -5.22
CA ILE A 88 11.71 -3.40 -5.17
C ILE A 88 11.16 -3.89 -3.83
N TRP A 89 11.65 -5.03 -3.33
CA TRP A 89 11.19 -5.53 -2.04
C TRP A 89 11.56 -4.58 -0.90
N ALA A 90 12.75 -3.96 -0.98
CA ALA A 90 13.15 -2.97 0.02
C ALA A 90 12.25 -1.74 -0.04
N LEU A 91 11.92 -1.30 -1.25
CA LEU A 91 11.04 -0.15 -1.44
C LEU A 91 9.64 -0.43 -0.88
N ILE A 92 9.08 -1.60 -1.18
CA ILE A 92 7.76 -1.97 -0.68
C ILE A 92 7.77 -2.04 0.85
N GLY A 93 8.85 -2.59 1.41
CA GLY A 93 9.00 -2.63 2.86
C GLY A 93 8.99 -1.26 3.49
N ASP A 94 9.69 -0.29 2.88
CA ASP A 94 9.72 1.07 3.38
C ASP A 94 8.36 1.75 3.24
N VAL A 95 7.69 1.53 2.13
CA VAL A 95 6.34 2.07 1.91
C VAL A 95 5.37 1.47 2.92
N ASP A 96 5.44 0.17 3.14
CA ASP A 96 4.59 -0.50 4.10
C ASP A 96 4.81 0.06 5.51
N ALA A 97 6.06 0.26 5.89
CA ALA A 97 6.38 0.79 7.21
C ALA A 97 5.83 2.21 7.39
N ALA A 98 5.96 3.05 6.36
CA ALA A 98 5.44 4.41 6.42
C ALA A 98 3.92 4.41 6.51
N MET A 99 3.27 3.53 5.75
CA MET A 99 1.82 3.39 5.77
C MET A 99 1.35 2.92 7.15
N MET A 100 2.00 1.92 7.71
CA MET A 100 1.62 1.40 9.02
C MET A 100 1.80 2.45 10.10
N GLU A 101 2.80 3.31 9.95
CA GLU A 101 3.00 4.42 10.87
C GLU A 101 1.86 5.42 10.79
N ASP A 102 1.37 5.68 9.58
CA ASP A 102 0.25 6.60 9.37
C ASP A 102 -1.04 6.03 9.96
N ILE A 103 -1.24 4.71 9.87
CA ILE A 103 -2.42 4.04 10.38
C ILE A 103 -2.42 3.97 11.90
N THR A 104 -1.25 3.74 12.50
CA THR A 104 -1.15 3.53 13.94
C THR A 104 -1.57 4.79 14.68
N PRO A 105 -2.54 4.69 15.61
CA PRO A 105 -2.97 5.88 16.35
C PRO A 105 -1.82 6.46 17.14
N VAL A 106 -1.78 7.77 17.12
CA VAL A 106 -0.82 8.45 17.95
C VAL A 106 -1.30 8.32 19.35
N ASN A 107 -0.78 7.84 20.19
CA ASN A 107 -1.35 7.49 21.36
C ASN A 107 -1.36 8.10 22.42
N GLU A 108 -1.83 8.08 22.47
CA GLU A 108 -2.07 8.31 23.26
C GLU A 108 -1.82 8.19 24.24
#